data_90074e38d3d4dec825be27df5d19f413
#
_entry.id   90074e38d3d4dec825be27df5d19f413
#
_cell.length_a   1.000
_cell.length_b   1.000
_cell.length_c   1.000
_cell.angle_alpha   90.00
_cell.angle_beta   90.00
_cell.angle_gamma   90.00
#
_symmetry.space_group_name_H-M   'P 1'
#
loop_
_entity.id
_entity.type
_entity.pdbx_description
1 polymer ?
#
loop_
_entity_poly.entity_id
_entity_poly.type
_entity_poly.pdbx_seq_one_letter_code
_entity_poly.pdbx_strand_id
1 'polypeptide(L)'
;MKKAAKIVLLVVLLAIVGGIVYTVLTWPIYPQPRKSVDSYQQLRQDMEKTGVLVPPENVLPWVETFYSQELDGRDRLSKPMAFLMSGTVEYGGASYWTELYGSREWNYDRSMEVPLRENYRMTPIYRDASDNSMLYFLCIDGHIYTVQVYADGKMPQDAVDYFDGLLLEACHTVVDLYQ
;
A
#
# COMPACT_ATOMS: atom_id res chain seq x y z
N MET A 1 35.65 9.21 -47.78
CA MET A 1 34.23 9.50 -47.48
C MET A 1 33.44 8.28 -47.00
N LYS A 2 33.48 7.09 -47.65
CA LYS A 2 32.66 5.92 -47.24
C LYS A 2 32.91 5.38 -45.83
N LYS A 3 34.13 5.47 -45.25
CA LYS A 3 34.45 5.02 -43.90
C LYS A 3 33.88 5.95 -42.82
N ALA A 4 33.98 7.26 -43.00
CA ALA A 4 33.44 8.25 -42.05
C ALA A 4 31.90 8.16 -41.96
N ALA A 5 31.20 8.00 -43.11
CA ALA A 5 29.76 7.82 -43.13
C ALA A 5 29.28 6.54 -42.36
N LYS A 6 30.03 5.44 -42.43
CA LYS A 6 29.74 4.21 -41.67
C LYS A 6 29.92 4.41 -40.19
N ILE A 7 30.95 5.15 -39.77
CA ILE A 7 31.19 5.44 -38.32
C ILE A 7 30.06 6.32 -37.78
N VAL A 8 29.66 7.36 -38.49
CA VAL A 8 28.55 8.22 -38.10
C VAL A 8 27.25 7.42 -38.00
N LEU A 9 26.96 6.57 -38.95
CA LEU A 9 25.76 5.73 -38.93
C LEU A 9 25.77 4.78 -37.71
N LEU A 10 26.91 4.17 -37.36
CA LEU A 10 27.06 3.29 -36.21
C LEU A 10 26.81 4.05 -34.91
N VAL A 11 27.38 5.25 -34.75
CA VAL A 11 27.19 6.08 -33.55
C VAL A 11 25.73 6.49 -33.40
N VAL A 12 25.05 6.87 -34.46
CA VAL A 12 23.62 7.20 -34.45
C VAL A 12 22.78 5.99 -34.06
N LEU A 13 23.09 4.82 -34.62
CA LEU A 13 22.38 3.57 -34.28
C LEU A 13 22.55 3.20 -32.81
N LEU A 14 23.76 3.32 -32.25
CA LEU A 14 24.04 3.07 -30.82
C LEU A 14 23.32 4.08 -29.92
N ALA A 15 23.24 5.36 -30.32
CA ALA A 15 22.49 6.37 -29.59
C ALA A 15 20.96 6.07 -29.57
N ILE A 16 20.41 5.63 -30.69
CA ILE A 16 18.99 5.25 -30.79
C ILE A 16 18.71 4.01 -29.93
N VAL A 17 19.53 2.98 -30.05
CA VAL A 17 19.39 1.75 -29.22
C VAL A 17 19.53 2.09 -27.74
N GLY A 18 20.55 2.88 -27.37
CA GLY A 18 20.74 3.34 -25.99
C GLY A 18 19.54 4.16 -25.48
N GLY A 19 18.98 5.04 -26.30
CA GLY A 19 17.78 5.79 -25.98
C GLY A 19 16.55 4.90 -25.79
N ILE A 20 16.34 3.91 -26.66
CA ILE A 20 15.24 2.93 -26.52
C ILE A 20 15.42 2.11 -25.24
N VAL A 21 16.61 1.59 -24.98
CA VAL A 21 16.91 0.82 -23.77
C VAL A 21 16.70 1.67 -22.53
N TYR A 22 17.18 2.91 -22.52
CA TYR A 22 16.95 3.85 -21.44
C TYR A 22 15.47 4.12 -21.22
N THR A 23 14.70 4.40 -22.29
CA THR A 23 13.25 4.65 -22.20
C THR A 23 12.52 3.42 -21.68
N VAL A 24 12.87 2.22 -22.15
CA VAL A 24 12.24 0.96 -21.67
C VAL A 24 12.60 0.68 -20.23
N LEU A 25 13.82 0.99 -19.78
CA LEU A 25 14.24 0.81 -18.40
C LEU A 25 13.68 1.88 -17.44
N THR A 26 13.39 3.08 -17.94
CA THR A 26 12.85 4.19 -17.14
C THR A 26 11.35 4.44 -17.37
N TRP A 27 10.71 3.66 -18.25
CA TRP A 27 9.27 3.75 -18.46
C TRP A 27 8.55 3.42 -17.17
N PRO A 28 7.65 4.29 -16.66
CA PRO A 28 6.90 3.96 -15.47
C PRO A 28 6.06 2.71 -15.74
N ILE A 29 6.38 1.63 -15.04
CA ILE A 29 5.59 0.41 -15.08
C ILE A 29 4.36 0.70 -14.20
N TYR A 30 3.17 0.60 -14.74
CA TYR A 30 1.94 0.75 -13.98
C TYR A 30 1.90 -0.28 -12.83
N PRO A 31 1.31 0.04 -11.68
CA PRO A 31 1.24 -0.89 -10.58
C PRO A 31 0.68 -2.23 -11.08
N GLN A 32 1.41 -3.30 -10.77
CA GLN A 32 0.99 -4.65 -11.16
C GLN A 32 -0.34 -4.97 -10.49
N PRO A 33 -1.20 -5.80 -11.12
CA PRO A 33 -2.44 -6.21 -10.52
C PRO A 33 -2.17 -6.92 -9.18
N ARG A 34 -3.05 -6.71 -8.21
CA ARG A 34 -3.02 -7.39 -6.92
C ARG A 34 -3.07 -8.90 -7.16
N LYS A 35 -2.16 -9.63 -6.55
CA LYS A 35 -2.12 -11.09 -6.61
C LYS A 35 -2.78 -11.63 -5.35
N SER A 36 -3.81 -12.43 -5.50
CA SER A 36 -4.40 -13.18 -4.39
C SER A 36 -3.37 -14.14 -3.80
N VAL A 37 -3.36 -14.24 -2.50
CA VAL A 37 -2.48 -15.10 -1.71
C VAL A 37 -3.34 -16.04 -0.89
N ASP A 38 -3.00 -17.34 -0.91
CA ASP A 38 -3.86 -18.39 -0.39
C ASP A 38 -3.93 -18.44 1.14
N SER A 39 -2.97 -17.81 1.84
CA SER A 39 -2.94 -17.80 3.30
C SER A 39 -2.16 -16.62 3.87
N TYR A 40 -2.46 -16.29 5.12
CA TYR A 40 -1.70 -15.31 5.90
C TYR A 40 -0.20 -15.66 6.00
N GLN A 41 0.13 -16.93 6.16
CA GLN A 41 1.53 -17.37 6.23
C GLN A 41 2.28 -17.08 4.92
N GLN A 42 1.63 -17.35 3.78
CA GLN A 42 2.21 -17.03 2.47
C GLN A 42 2.39 -15.52 2.32
N LEU A 43 1.41 -14.72 2.73
CA LEU A 43 1.53 -13.26 2.71
C LEU A 43 2.74 -12.79 3.50
N ARG A 44 2.93 -13.27 4.72
CA ARG A 44 4.09 -12.94 5.55
C ARG A 44 5.41 -13.29 4.87
N GLN A 45 5.53 -14.50 4.30
CA GLN A 45 6.72 -14.95 3.58
C GLN A 45 7.03 -14.06 2.36
N ASP A 46 6.00 -13.68 1.62
CA ASP A 46 6.15 -12.80 0.46
C ASP A 46 6.65 -11.42 0.89
N MET A 47 6.19 -10.91 2.03
CA MET A 47 6.53 -9.58 2.53
C MET A 47 7.85 -9.51 3.32
N GLU A 48 8.33 -10.61 3.92
CA GLU A 48 9.60 -10.64 4.69
C GLU A 48 10.79 -10.03 3.95
N LYS A 49 10.85 -10.23 2.64
CA LYS A 49 11.95 -9.75 1.79
C LYS A 49 11.88 -8.26 1.47
N THR A 50 10.80 -7.60 1.82
CA THR A 50 10.51 -6.21 1.48
C THR A 50 10.77 -5.26 2.66
N GLY A 51 10.83 -5.79 3.87
CA GLY A 51 10.91 -5.04 5.12
C GLY A 51 9.56 -4.49 5.59
N VAL A 52 8.47 -4.68 4.83
CA VAL A 52 7.12 -4.30 5.26
C VAL A 52 6.60 -5.37 6.23
N LEU A 53 6.32 -5.00 7.47
CA LEU A 53 5.82 -5.92 8.47
C LEU A 53 4.32 -6.14 8.28
N VAL A 54 3.91 -7.41 8.24
CA VAL A 54 2.49 -7.79 8.15
C VAL A 54 1.95 -7.94 9.57
N PRO A 55 0.92 -7.18 9.97
CA PRO A 55 0.30 -7.30 11.28
C PRO A 55 -0.30 -8.70 11.49
N PRO A 56 -0.57 -9.11 12.74
CA PRO A 56 -1.21 -10.40 13.03
C PRO A 56 -2.51 -10.59 12.25
N GLU A 57 -2.82 -11.83 11.87
CA GLU A 57 -4.03 -12.16 11.10
C GLU A 57 -5.32 -11.67 11.75
N ASN A 58 -5.36 -11.65 13.06
CA ASN A 58 -6.51 -11.22 13.86
C ASN A 58 -6.50 -9.73 14.21
N VAL A 59 -5.64 -8.92 13.60
CA VAL A 59 -5.59 -7.46 13.82
C VAL A 59 -6.94 -6.80 13.48
N LEU A 60 -7.62 -7.33 12.47
CA LEU A 60 -9.01 -7.08 12.16
C LEU A 60 -9.73 -8.44 12.18
N PRO A 61 -10.71 -8.65 13.05
CA PRO A 61 -11.28 -9.98 13.31
C PRO A 61 -12.07 -10.60 12.14
N TRP A 62 -12.29 -9.84 11.07
CA TRP A 62 -13.06 -10.23 9.88
C TRP A 62 -12.24 -10.32 8.59
N VAL A 63 -10.90 -10.38 8.70
CA VAL A 63 -10.06 -10.56 7.51
C VAL A 63 -10.28 -11.95 6.93
N GLU A 64 -10.60 -11.97 5.63
CA GLU A 64 -10.90 -13.20 4.88
C GLU A 64 -10.00 -13.37 3.66
N THR A 65 -9.44 -12.27 3.14
CA THR A 65 -8.68 -12.30 1.91
C THR A 65 -7.34 -11.58 2.05
N PHE A 66 -6.34 -12.12 1.38
CA PHE A 66 -4.97 -11.63 1.39
C PHE A 66 -4.49 -11.38 -0.03
N TYR A 67 -3.82 -10.25 -0.22
CA TYR A 67 -3.22 -9.89 -1.49
C TYR A 67 -1.80 -9.37 -1.30
N SER A 68 -0.91 -9.72 -2.21
CA SER A 68 0.37 -9.06 -2.39
C SER A 68 0.36 -8.27 -3.70
N GLN A 69 1.09 -7.18 -3.73
CA GLN A 69 1.22 -6.34 -4.92
C GLN A 69 2.67 -5.93 -5.11
N GLU A 70 3.18 -6.18 -6.31
CA GLU A 70 4.42 -5.55 -6.73
C GLU A 70 4.10 -4.11 -7.07
N LEU A 71 4.52 -3.22 -6.20
CA LEU A 71 4.49 -1.79 -6.50
C LEU A 71 5.63 -1.52 -7.45
N ASP A 72 5.29 -0.88 -8.55
CA ASP A 72 6.28 -0.52 -9.51
C ASP A 72 7.31 0.41 -8.92
N GLY A 73 8.45 -0.13 -8.92
CA GLY A 73 9.62 0.68 -8.89
C GLY A 73 10.29 0.60 -10.24
N ARG A 74 11.04 1.55 -10.58
CA ARG A 74 11.89 1.64 -11.77
C ARG A 74 12.82 0.43 -11.97
N ASP A 75 12.63 -0.62 -11.19
CA ASP A 75 13.43 -1.83 -11.16
C ASP A 75 12.54 -3.05 -11.43
N ARG A 76 12.72 -3.67 -12.60
CA ARG A 76 12.01 -4.90 -13.00
C ARG A 76 12.30 -6.11 -12.12
N LEU A 77 13.20 -5.97 -11.15
CA LEU A 77 13.51 -6.95 -10.12
C LEU A 77 12.74 -6.70 -8.82
N SER A 78 11.78 -5.76 -8.83
CA SER A 78 11.03 -5.40 -7.64
C SER A 78 10.25 -6.59 -7.10
N LYS A 79 10.49 -6.86 -5.84
CA LYS A 79 9.78 -7.83 -5.02
C LYS A 79 8.43 -7.23 -4.61
N PRO A 80 7.47 -8.03 -4.16
CA PRO A 80 6.24 -7.51 -3.57
C PRO A 80 6.57 -6.41 -2.55
N MET A 81 5.96 -5.25 -2.69
CA MET A 81 6.27 -4.08 -1.85
C MET A 81 5.03 -3.58 -1.10
N ALA A 82 3.90 -4.21 -1.34
CA ALA A 82 2.66 -3.91 -0.65
C ALA A 82 1.86 -5.17 -0.38
N PHE A 83 1.08 -5.12 0.68
CA PHE A 83 0.07 -6.13 0.97
C PHE A 83 -1.29 -5.49 1.21
N LEU A 84 -2.33 -6.27 1.07
CA LEU A 84 -3.68 -5.93 1.46
C LEU A 84 -4.30 -7.12 2.18
N MET A 85 -4.89 -6.85 3.33
CA MET A 85 -5.76 -7.76 4.10
C MET A 85 -7.15 -7.15 4.08
N SER A 86 -8.15 -7.89 3.66
CA SER A 86 -9.50 -7.34 3.55
C SER A 86 -10.57 -8.36 3.94
N GLY A 87 -11.75 -7.84 4.26
CA GLY A 87 -12.90 -8.65 4.60
C GLY A 87 -14.15 -7.80 4.78
N THR A 88 -15.26 -8.47 5.01
CA THR A 88 -16.56 -7.85 5.20
C THR A 88 -17.06 -8.11 6.62
N VAL A 89 -17.63 -7.11 7.25
CA VAL A 89 -18.21 -7.22 8.58
C VAL A 89 -19.65 -6.74 8.57
N GLU A 90 -20.52 -7.49 9.26
CA GLU A 90 -21.91 -7.12 9.50
C GLU A 90 -22.03 -6.41 10.85
N TYR A 91 -22.58 -5.19 10.83
CA TYR A 91 -22.84 -4.41 12.02
C TYR A 91 -24.15 -3.63 11.89
N GLY A 92 -25.01 -3.69 12.90
CA GLY A 92 -26.31 -2.98 12.88
C GLY A 92 -27.24 -3.37 11.73
N GLY A 93 -27.03 -4.55 11.13
CA GLY A 93 -27.81 -5.03 9.97
C GLY A 93 -27.33 -4.46 8.62
N ALA A 94 -26.18 -3.81 8.58
CA ALA A 94 -25.53 -3.34 7.38
C ALA A 94 -24.15 -4.01 7.19
N SER A 95 -23.72 -4.15 5.94
CA SER A 95 -22.44 -4.73 5.55
C SER A 95 -21.42 -3.64 5.32
N TYR A 96 -20.21 -3.82 5.87
CA TYR A 96 -19.08 -2.90 5.77
C TYR A 96 -17.88 -3.61 5.22
N TRP A 97 -17.23 -3.00 4.24
CA TRP A 97 -15.96 -3.50 3.72
C TRP A 97 -14.80 -2.88 4.48
N THR A 98 -13.83 -3.70 4.84
CA THR A 98 -12.65 -3.27 5.59
C THR A 98 -11.37 -3.68 4.90
N GLU A 99 -10.37 -2.83 4.99
CA GLU A 99 -9.05 -3.09 4.43
C GLU A 99 -7.96 -2.61 5.39
N LEU A 100 -6.90 -3.41 5.47
CA LEU A 100 -5.61 -3.01 6.02
C LEU A 100 -4.56 -3.17 4.92
N TYR A 101 -3.96 -2.07 4.55
CA TYR A 101 -2.92 -2.00 3.53
C TYR A 101 -1.61 -1.58 4.15
N GLY A 102 -0.50 -2.19 3.72
CA GLY A 102 0.84 -1.79 4.11
C GLY A 102 1.77 -1.79 2.90
N SER A 103 2.61 -0.76 2.79
CA SER A 103 3.57 -0.63 1.71
C SER A 103 4.83 0.07 2.15
N ARG A 104 5.89 -0.13 1.39
CA ARG A 104 7.07 0.72 1.48
C ARG A 104 6.69 2.13 1.01
N GLU A 105 7.11 3.16 1.77
CA GLU A 105 6.87 4.55 1.39
C GLU A 105 7.50 4.84 0.02
N TRP A 106 6.64 5.18 -0.95
CA TRP A 106 7.08 5.58 -2.27
C TRP A 106 6.32 6.82 -2.69
N ASN A 107 6.98 7.99 -2.64
CA ASN A 107 6.43 9.27 -3.10
C ASN A 107 5.00 9.57 -2.58
N TYR A 108 4.76 9.30 -1.28
CA TYR A 108 3.52 9.76 -0.66
C TYR A 108 3.51 11.28 -0.69
N ASP A 109 2.59 11.85 -1.44
CA ASP A 109 2.37 13.29 -1.45
C ASP A 109 1.76 13.70 -0.10
N ARG A 110 2.58 14.32 0.75
CA ARG A 110 2.17 14.87 2.05
C ARG A 110 1.19 16.05 1.93
N SER A 111 0.76 16.41 0.70
CA SER A 111 -0.18 17.50 0.45
C SER A 111 -1.60 17.21 0.94
N MET A 112 -1.93 15.98 1.32
CA MET A 112 -3.16 15.70 2.04
C MET A 112 -3.05 16.26 3.46
N GLU A 113 -3.70 17.38 3.71
CA GLU A 113 -3.94 17.93 5.06
C GLU A 113 -4.94 17.05 5.81
N VAL A 114 -4.52 15.83 6.15
CA VAL A 114 -5.34 14.91 6.93
C VAL A 114 -5.18 15.25 8.42
N PRO A 115 -6.26 15.41 9.17
CA PRO A 115 -6.19 15.74 10.58
C PRO A 115 -5.43 14.68 11.39
N LEU A 116 -4.54 15.14 12.28
CA LEU A 116 -3.91 14.28 13.28
C LEU A 116 -4.98 13.75 14.23
N ARG A 117 -5.09 12.44 14.40
CA ARG A 117 -5.98 11.82 15.39
C ARG A 117 -5.32 11.73 16.75
N GLU A 118 -4.10 11.17 16.79
CA GLU A 118 -3.30 11.10 18.01
C GLU A 118 -1.83 10.76 17.70
N ASN A 119 -0.99 10.80 18.75
CA ASN A 119 0.36 10.25 18.71
C ASN A 119 0.41 9.01 19.61
N TYR A 120 0.68 7.86 19.03
CA TYR A 120 0.90 6.63 19.75
C TYR A 120 2.37 6.23 19.70
N ARG A 121 3.04 6.16 20.86
CA ARG A 121 4.47 5.86 20.97
C ARG A 121 5.34 6.69 20.00
N MET A 122 5.10 7.99 19.93
CA MET A 122 5.74 8.98 19.04
C MET A 122 5.42 8.82 17.54
N THR A 123 4.59 7.89 17.15
CA THR A 123 4.12 7.75 15.77
C THR A 123 2.81 8.50 15.59
N PRO A 124 2.73 9.48 14.68
CA PRO A 124 1.49 10.19 14.40
C PRO A 124 0.54 9.28 13.63
N ILE A 125 -0.69 9.20 14.10
CA ILE A 125 -1.81 8.51 13.46
C ILE A 125 -2.79 9.56 12.99
N TYR A 126 -3.12 9.54 11.70
CA TYR A 126 -4.00 10.47 11.06
C TYR A 126 -5.34 9.80 10.74
N ARG A 127 -6.41 10.60 10.75
CA ARG A 127 -7.75 10.13 10.45
C ARG A 127 -8.42 11.02 9.42
N ASP A 128 -8.90 10.42 8.34
CA ASP A 128 -9.84 11.01 7.40
C ASP A 128 -11.19 10.28 7.51
N ALA A 129 -12.28 11.02 7.38
CA ALA A 129 -13.61 10.45 7.46
C ALA A 129 -14.58 11.20 6.54
N SER A 130 -15.41 10.44 5.86
CA SER A 130 -16.51 10.92 5.04
C SER A 130 -17.85 10.35 5.53
N ASP A 131 -18.93 10.64 4.84
CA ASP A 131 -20.24 10.11 5.20
C ASP A 131 -20.34 8.57 5.12
N ASN A 132 -19.51 7.92 4.29
CA ASN A 132 -19.58 6.49 4.04
C ASN A 132 -18.24 5.75 4.26
N SER A 133 -17.21 6.44 4.72
CA SER A 133 -15.91 5.81 4.93
C SER A 133 -15.12 6.45 6.06
N MET A 134 -14.25 5.65 6.66
CA MET A 134 -13.23 6.10 7.60
C MET A 134 -11.89 5.50 7.20
N LEU A 135 -10.86 6.32 7.17
CA LEU A 135 -9.49 5.97 6.85
C LEU A 135 -8.58 6.42 7.97
N TYR A 136 -7.79 5.51 8.48
CA TYR A 136 -6.64 5.79 9.32
C TYR A 136 -5.36 5.54 8.54
N PHE A 137 -4.37 6.40 8.71
CA PHE A 137 -3.07 6.14 8.15
C PHE A 137 -1.94 6.57 9.09
N LEU A 138 -0.80 5.89 8.94
CA LEU A 138 0.43 6.21 9.65
C LEU A 138 1.65 5.90 8.78
N CYS A 139 2.74 6.61 9.06
CA CYS A 139 4.05 6.33 8.51
C CYS A 139 4.98 5.91 9.64
N ILE A 140 5.65 4.78 9.48
CA ILE A 140 6.62 4.29 10.44
C ILE A 140 7.77 3.58 9.74
N ASP A 141 9.00 3.96 10.07
CA ASP A 141 10.24 3.39 9.52
C ASP A 141 10.26 3.32 7.98
N GLY A 142 9.77 4.37 7.31
CA GLY A 142 9.69 4.45 5.84
C GLY A 142 8.62 3.56 5.21
N HIS A 143 7.66 3.10 6.00
CA HIS A 143 6.51 2.33 5.53
C HIS A 143 5.22 3.08 5.81
N ILE A 144 4.24 2.95 4.91
CA ILE A 144 2.90 3.49 5.05
C ILE A 144 1.94 2.36 5.35
N TYR A 145 1.08 2.59 6.34
CA TYR A 145 -0.05 1.72 6.63
C TYR A 145 -1.34 2.50 6.57
N THR A 146 -2.35 1.90 5.98
CA THR A 146 -3.71 2.43 5.99
C THR A 146 -4.67 1.36 6.50
N VAL A 147 -5.59 1.77 7.37
CA VAL A 147 -6.68 0.93 7.85
C VAL A 147 -7.97 1.67 7.55
N GLN A 148 -8.88 1.03 6.84
CA GLN A 148 -10.09 1.70 6.38
C GLN A 148 -11.34 0.82 6.47
N VAL A 149 -12.47 1.48 6.60
CA VAL A 149 -13.79 0.89 6.49
C VAL A 149 -14.66 1.75 5.59
N TYR A 150 -15.49 1.12 4.78
CA TYR A 150 -16.49 1.82 3.97
C TYR A 150 -17.77 1.01 3.80
N ALA A 151 -18.85 1.72 3.55
CA ALA A 151 -20.19 1.22 3.34
C ALA A 151 -20.73 1.71 2.00
N ASP A 152 -21.73 1.03 1.46
CA ASP A 152 -22.42 1.45 0.24
C ASP A 152 -23.25 2.73 0.43
N GLY A 153 -23.52 3.12 1.68
CA GLY A 153 -24.29 4.31 2.04
C GLY A 153 -23.71 5.03 3.26
N LYS A 154 -24.45 6.02 3.75
CA LYS A 154 -24.03 6.78 4.92
C LYS A 154 -23.90 5.88 6.15
N MET A 155 -22.77 5.96 6.83
CA MET A 155 -22.53 5.25 8.09
C MET A 155 -23.32 5.93 9.23
N PRO A 156 -24.13 5.16 9.98
CA PRO A 156 -24.77 5.68 11.20
C PRO A 156 -23.73 5.93 12.30
N GLN A 157 -24.02 6.83 13.24
CA GLN A 157 -23.04 7.29 14.24
C GLN A 157 -22.51 6.16 15.13
N ASP A 158 -23.36 5.21 15.51
CA ASP A 158 -22.98 4.04 16.30
C ASP A 158 -21.99 3.11 15.56
N ALA A 159 -22.14 2.98 14.24
CA ALA A 159 -21.16 2.28 13.41
C ALA A 159 -19.84 3.06 13.32
N VAL A 160 -19.91 4.38 13.15
CA VAL A 160 -18.71 5.24 13.18
C VAL A 160 -17.95 5.06 14.50
N ASP A 161 -18.64 5.12 15.63
CA ASP A 161 -18.03 4.99 16.96
C ASP A 161 -17.42 3.59 17.18
N TYR A 162 -18.11 2.53 16.70
CA TYR A 162 -17.63 1.16 16.75
C TYR A 162 -16.36 0.96 15.93
N PHE A 163 -16.36 1.40 14.69
CA PHE A 163 -15.21 1.23 13.80
C PHE A 163 -14.05 2.16 14.18
N ASP A 164 -14.30 3.35 14.70
CA ASP A 164 -13.25 4.27 15.16
C ASP A 164 -12.31 3.60 16.17
N GLY A 165 -12.86 2.92 17.17
CA GLY A 165 -12.08 2.19 18.15
C GLY A 165 -11.27 1.04 17.56
N LEU A 166 -11.89 0.22 16.69
CA LEU A 166 -11.24 -0.94 16.09
C LEU A 166 -10.12 -0.56 15.11
N LEU A 167 -10.34 0.44 14.26
CA LEU A 167 -9.33 0.88 13.31
C LEU A 167 -8.14 1.53 14.02
N LEU A 168 -8.40 2.28 15.09
CA LEU A 168 -7.35 2.86 15.92
C LEU A 168 -6.51 1.79 16.62
N GLU A 169 -7.14 0.75 17.19
CA GLU A 169 -6.43 -0.38 17.79
C GLU A 169 -5.58 -1.15 16.77
N ALA A 170 -6.07 -1.31 15.55
CA ALA A 170 -5.28 -1.87 14.47
C ALA A 170 -4.05 -1.02 14.15
N CYS A 171 -4.17 0.30 14.15
CA CYS A 171 -3.02 1.21 14.00
C CYS A 171 -2.02 1.05 15.14
N HIS A 172 -2.47 0.95 16.40
CA HIS A 172 -1.60 0.69 17.56
C HIS A 172 -0.84 -0.63 17.39
N THR A 173 -1.53 -1.68 16.97
CA THR A 173 -0.92 -2.99 16.69
C THR A 173 0.18 -2.89 15.64
N VAL A 174 -0.04 -2.12 14.57
CA VAL A 174 0.98 -1.87 13.55
C VAL A 174 2.19 -1.16 14.15
N VAL A 175 1.99 -0.12 14.96
CA VAL A 175 3.10 0.61 15.60
C VAL A 175 3.90 -0.30 16.53
N ASP A 176 3.24 -1.19 17.26
CA ASP A 176 3.86 -2.13 18.18
C ASP A 176 4.78 -3.16 17.50
N LEU A 177 4.57 -3.44 16.19
CA LEU A 177 5.46 -4.32 15.42
C LEU A 177 6.86 -3.74 15.21
N TYR A 178 7.01 -2.43 15.32
CA TYR A 178 8.27 -1.72 15.08
C TYR A 178 9.06 -1.40 16.35
N GLN A 179 8.66 -1.96 17.47
CA GLN A 179 9.29 -1.76 18.80
C GLN A 179 9.89 -3.06 19.34
#